data_1942437e2cfa23316193c1291d45f5a9
#
_entry.id   1942437e2cfa23316193c1291d45f5a9
#
_cell.length_a   1.000
_cell.length_b   1.000
_cell.length_c   1.000
_cell.angle_alpha   90.00
_cell.angle_beta   90.00
_cell.angle_gamma   90.00
#
_symmetry.space_group_name_H-M   'P 1'
#
loop_
_entity.id
_entity.type
_entity.pdbx_description
1 polymer ?
#
loop_
_entity_poly.entity_id
_entity_poly.type
_entity_poly.pdbx_seq_one_letter_code
_entity_poly.pdbx_strand_id
1 'polypeptide(L)'
;MKKYYATILYFLFCDVLYYYLAYNHRLWSITPTPPLTSEFVALIGEFIVFAGTILLFLGRYPPNQFFSIRWTGLWVILYTANEWVLLKTGTFVYEHGWTLVHSFIFNIFMFIFLRLHDQRPILTMILSLPIPFILIKLFSIPIR
;
A
#
# COMPACT_ATOMS: atom_id res chain seq x y z
N MET A 1 -14.90 -11.42 -7.70
CA MET A 1 -14.81 -9.95 -7.74
C MET A 1 -15.77 -9.26 -6.76
N LYS A 2 -17.06 -9.54 -6.79
CA LYS A 2 -18.05 -8.91 -5.87
C LYS A 2 -17.69 -9.04 -4.37
N LYS A 3 -17.10 -10.16 -3.94
CA LYS A 3 -16.72 -10.41 -2.55
C LYS A 3 -15.67 -9.43 -2.01
N TYR A 4 -14.70 -9.03 -2.84
CA TYR A 4 -13.56 -8.20 -2.40
C TYR A 4 -13.67 -6.73 -2.82
N TYR A 5 -14.80 -6.33 -3.39
CA TYR A 5 -15.01 -4.98 -3.91
C TYR A 5 -14.79 -3.89 -2.84
N ALA A 6 -15.36 -4.09 -1.65
CA ALA A 6 -15.20 -3.14 -0.56
C ALA A 6 -13.74 -3.01 -0.10
N THR A 7 -12.99 -4.11 -0.08
CA THR A 7 -11.56 -4.10 0.29
C THR A 7 -10.72 -3.40 -0.78
N ILE A 8 -11.01 -3.61 -2.05
CA ILE A 8 -10.35 -2.92 -3.16
C ILE A 8 -10.59 -1.40 -3.04
N LEU A 9 -11.83 -0.97 -2.88
CA LEU A 9 -12.16 0.45 -2.72
C LEU A 9 -11.50 1.08 -1.49
N TYR A 10 -11.47 0.37 -0.37
CA TYR A 10 -10.82 0.84 0.85
C TYR A 10 -9.32 1.11 0.62
N PHE A 11 -8.60 0.20 -0.03
CA PHE A 11 -7.18 0.38 -0.28
C PHE A 11 -6.89 1.47 -1.31
N LEU A 12 -7.69 1.57 -2.37
CA LEU A 12 -7.60 2.67 -3.32
C LEU A 12 -7.88 4.03 -2.65
N PHE A 13 -8.84 4.08 -1.73
CA PHE A 13 -9.11 5.28 -0.96
C PHE A 13 -7.92 5.66 -0.07
N CYS A 14 -7.30 4.70 0.62
CA CYS A 14 -6.11 4.95 1.43
C CYS A 14 -4.95 5.51 0.61
N ASP A 15 -4.77 5.00 -0.60
CA ASP A 15 -3.73 5.46 -1.51
C ASP A 15 -3.99 6.89 -2.02
N VAL A 16 -5.18 7.17 -2.49
CA VAL A 16 -5.58 8.53 -2.89
C VAL A 16 -5.45 9.51 -1.72
N LEU A 17 -5.81 9.08 -0.51
CA LEU A 17 -5.65 9.89 0.70
C LEU A 17 -4.17 10.19 0.98
N TYR A 18 -3.27 9.22 0.81
CA TYR A 18 -1.84 9.44 0.92
C TYR A 18 -1.35 10.51 -0.07
N TYR A 19 -1.69 10.39 -1.36
CA TYR A 19 -1.30 11.37 -2.38
C TYR A 19 -1.87 12.76 -2.09
N TYR A 20 -3.06 12.85 -1.52
CA TYR A 20 -3.67 14.12 -1.12
C TYR A 20 -2.96 14.75 0.08
N LEU A 21 -2.73 13.99 1.15
CA LEU A 21 -2.11 14.50 2.38
C LEU A 21 -0.63 14.82 2.21
N ALA A 22 0.10 14.00 1.45
CA ALA A 22 1.52 14.13 1.22
C ALA A 22 1.85 14.87 -0.09
N TYR A 23 0.96 15.67 -0.65
CA TYR A 23 1.08 16.26 -1.99
C TYR A 23 2.43 16.95 -2.25
N ASN A 24 2.91 17.77 -1.32
CA ASN A 24 4.19 18.49 -1.42
C ASN A 24 5.32 17.87 -0.59
N HIS A 25 5.08 16.73 0.06
CA HIS A 25 6.04 16.09 0.96
C HIS A 25 5.88 14.56 0.86
N ARG A 26 6.03 14.03 -0.33
CA ARG A 26 5.87 12.61 -0.58
C ARG A 26 7.02 11.83 0.02
N LEU A 27 6.70 10.72 0.67
CA LEU A 27 7.68 9.76 1.17
C LEU A 27 8.13 8.82 0.05
N TRP A 28 7.20 8.47 -0.84
CA TRP A 28 7.46 7.71 -2.06
C TRP A 28 6.61 8.25 -3.21
N SER A 29 7.11 8.12 -4.41
CA SER A 29 6.40 8.50 -5.62
C SER A 29 6.87 7.70 -6.84
N ILE A 30 6.03 7.65 -7.86
CA ILE A 30 6.39 7.08 -9.16
C ILE A 30 6.92 8.21 -10.04
N THR A 31 8.02 7.96 -10.74
CA THR A 31 8.59 8.91 -11.69
C THR A 31 7.59 9.18 -12.81
N PRO A 32 7.27 10.46 -13.11
CA PRO A 32 6.32 10.80 -14.15
C PRO A 32 6.84 10.38 -15.53
N THR A 33 5.96 9.84 -16.36
CA THR A 33 6.25 9.49 -17.76
C THR A 33 5.46 10.44 -18.66
N PRO A 34 6.08 11.45 -19.26
CA PRO A 34 5.36 12.39 -20.11
C PRO A 34 4.55 11.71 -21.22
N PRO A 35 3.32 12.16 -21.54
CA PRO A 35 2.63 13.34 -21.00
C PRO A 35 1.87 13.13 -19.68
N LEU A 36 2.03 11.99 -19.01
CA LEU A 36 1.27 11.61 -17.80
C LEU A 36 1.95 12.16 -16.54
N THR A 37 1.16 12.58 -15.58
CA THR A 37 1.66 12.95 -14.23
C THR A 37 1.97 11.71 -13.40
N SER A 38 2.82 11.86 -12.38
CA SER A 38 3.13 10.77 -11.45
C SER A 38 1.88 10.23 -10.73
N GLU A 39 0.95 11.11 -10.38
CA GLU A 39 -0.33 10.75 -9.75
C GLU A 39 -1.21 9.89 -10.66
N PHE A 40 -1.27 10.24 -11.93
CA PHE A 40 -2.10 9.51 -12.89
C PHE A 40 -1.53 8.11 -13.19
N VAL A 41 -0.20 8.03 -13.34
CA VAL A 41 0.51 6.74 -13.54
C VAL A 41 0.35 5.86 -12.30
N ALA A 42 0.52 6.44 -11.10
CA ALA A 42 0.31 5.75 -9.85
C ALA A 42 -1.12 5.22 -9.73
N LEU A 43 -2.11 6.08 -9.91
CA LEU A 43 -3.53 5.72 -9.77
C LEU A 43 -3.91 4.54 -10.68
N ILE A 44 -3.51 4.55 -11.96
CA ILE A 44 -3.81 3.46 -12.90
C ILE A 44 -3.02 2.20 -12.53
N GLY A 45 -1.71 2.34 -12.30
CA GLY A 45 -0.83 1.22 -11.96
C GLY A 45 -1.28 0.53 -10.69
N GLU A 46 -1.57 1.31 -9.65
CA GLU A 46 -2.01 0.81 -8.37
C GLU A 46 -3.42 0.20 -8.43
N PHE A 47 -4.34 0.81 -9.20
CA PHE A 47 -5.65 0.22 -9.41
C PHE A 47 -5.54 -1.21 -9.97
N ILE A 48 -4.72 -1.41 -11.00
CA ILE A 48 -4.54 -2.72 -11.64
C ILE A 48 -3.79 -3.68 -10.71
N VAL A 49 -2.66 -3.23 -10.14
CA VAL A 49 -1.79 -4.05 -9.29
C VAL A 49 -2.47 -4.39 -7.97
N PHE A 50 -3.07 -3.42 -7.28
CA PHE A 50 -3.76 -3.68 -6.02
C PHE A 50 -5.01 -4.54 -6.19
N ALA A 51 -5.84 -4.28 -7.21
CA ALA A 51 -6.99 -5.13 -7.46
C ALA A 51 -6.58 -6.57 -7.74
N GLY A 52 -5.58 -6.78 -8.59
CA GLY A 52 -5.01 -8.10 -8.86
C GLY A 52 -4.43 -8.77 -7.62
N THR A 53 -3.67 -8.02 -6.83
CA THR A 53 -3.08 -8.50 -5.56
C THR A 53 -4.16 -8.93 -4.57
N ILE A 54 -5.17 -8.10 -4.35
CA ILE A 54 -6.26 -8.40 -3.41
C ILE A 54 -7.00 -9.66 -3.83
N LEU A 55 -7.30 -9.79 -5.11
CA LEU A 55 -7.97 -10.98 -5.65
C LEU A 55 -7.14 -12.26 -5.46
N LEU A 56 -5.83 -12.19 -5.70
CA LEU A 56 -4.93 -13.34 -5.54
C LEU A 56 -4.63 -13.65 -4.06
N PHE A 57 -4.33 -12.62 -3.29
CA PHE A 57 -3.98 -12.76 -1.88
C PHE A 57 -5.13 -13.30 -1.04
N LEU A 58 -6.30 -12.66 -1.13
CA LEU A 58 -7.49 -13.05 -0.37
C LEU A 58 -8.19 -14.28 -0.99
N GLY A 59 -8.19 -14.38 -2.32
CA GLY A 59 -8.84 -15.49 -3.03
C GLY A 59 -8.18 -16.85 -2.79
N ARG A 60 -6.89 -16.86 -2.47
CA ARG A 60 -6.11 -18.06 -2.16
C ARG A 60 -5.59 -18.11 -0.72
N TYR A 61 -6.19 -17.31 0.16
CA TYR A 61 -5.74 -17.22 1.55
C TYR A 61 -5.92 -18.55 2.30
N PRO A 62 -4.84 -19.13 2.87
CA PRO A 62 -4.92 -20.43 3.53
C PRO A 62 -5.77 -20.39 4.81
N PRO A 63 -6.55 -21.44 5.10
CA PRO A 63 -7.34 -21.51 6.32
C PRO A 63 -6.50 -21.82 7.57
N ASN A 64 -5.35 -22.47 7.40
CA ASN A 64 -4.45 -22.85 8.50
C ASN A 64 -3.54 -21.68 8.88
N GLN A 65 -3.43 -21.39 10.18
CA GLN A 65 -2.66 -20.26 10.70
C GLN A 65 -1.18 -20.30 10.30
N PHE A 66 -0.55 -21.45 10.33
CA PHE A 66 0.86 -21.59 9.94
C PHE A 66 1.08 -21.23 8.47
N PHE A 67 0.24 -21.75 7.57
CA PHE A 67 0.30 -21.42 6.15
C PHE A 67 -0.10 -19.98 5.87
N SER A 68 -1.02 -19.40 6.64
CA SER A 68 -1.44 -18.00 6.53
C SER A 68 -0.27 -17.04 6.80
N ILE A 69 0.52 -17.30 7.83
CA ILE A 69 1.72 -16.50 8.15
C ILE A 69 2.73 -16.57 7.02
N ARG A 70 3.01 -17.78 6.51
CA ARG A 70 3.92 -17.97 5.38
C ARG A 70 3.43 -17.30 4.10
N TRP A 71 2.13 -17.40 3.83
CA TRP A 71 1.48 -16.75 2.68
C TRP A 71 1.59 -15.23 2.75
N THR A 72 1.27 -14.65 3.90
CA THR A 72 1.43 -13.21 4.14
C THR A 72 2.89 -12.78 4.01
N GLY A 73 3.82 -13.51 4.61
CA GLY A 73 5.26 -13.26 4.50
C GLY A 73 5.76 -13.32 3.06
N LEU A 74 5.30 -14.27 2.27
CA LEU A 74 5.62 -14.36 0.83
C LEU A 74 5.21 -13.09 0.08
N TRP A 75 3.99 -12.60 0.30
CA TRP A 75 3.49 -11.39 -0.36
C TRP A 75 4.24 -10.13 0.10
N VAL A 76 4.59 -10.03 1.37
CA VAL A 76 5.43 -8.94 1.90
C VAL A 76 6.80 -8.93 1.20
N ILE A 77 7.43 -10.09 1.06
CA ILE A 77 8.72 -10.22 0.37
C ILE A 77 8.59 -9.86 -1.12
N LEU A 78 7.55 -10.35 -1.80
CA LEU A 78 7.31 -10.05 -3.21
C LEU A 78 7.13 -8.55 -3.45
N TYR A 79 6.34 -7.88 -2.61
CA TYR A 79 6.13 -6.43 -2.72
C TYR A 79 7.41 -5.64 -2.44
N THR A 80 8.13 -5.99 -1.40
CA THR A 80 9.39 -5.32 -1.05
C THR A 80 10.46 -5.54 -2.14
N ALA A 81 10.54 -6.75 -2.69
CA ALA A 81 11.44 -7.05 -3.80
C ALA A 81 11.07 -6.29 -5.08
N ASN A 82 9.77 -6.19 -5.38
CA ASN A 82 9.28 -5.37 -6.49
C ASN A 82 9.63 -3.89 -6.32
N GLU A 83 9.42 -3.33 -5.13
CA GLU A 83 9.82 -1.95 -4.84
C GLU A 83 11.34 -1.75 -4.99
N TRP A 84 12.14 -2.69 -4.51
CA TRP A 84 13.59 -2.64 -4.70
C TRP A 84 14.00 -2.61 -6.18
N VAL A 85 13.37 -3.42 -7.02
CA VAL A 85 13.60 -3.40 -8.48
C VAL A 85 13.19 -2.04 -9.08
N LEU A 86 12.02 -1.52 -8.71
CA LEU A 86 11.54 -0.22 -9.19
C LEU A 86 12.44 0.95 -8.74
N LEU A 87 13.02 0.88 -7.55
CA LEU A 87 14.03 1.84 -7.09
C LEU A 87 15.30 1.77 -7.93
N LYS A 88 15.78 0.57 -8.28
CA LYS A 88 16.97 0.38 -9.11
C LYS A 88 16.78 0.85 -10.53
N THR A 89 15.58 0.75 -11.07
CA THR A 89 15.24 1.25 -12.42
C THR A 89 14.93 2.75 -12.46
N GLY A 90 14.86 3.43 -11.31
CA GLY A 90 14.48 4.83 -11.22
C GLY A 90 12.98 5.11 -11.44
N THR A 91 12.16 4.06 -11.54
CA THR A 91 10.70 4.18 -11.70
C THR A 91 10.04 4.61 -10.40
N PHE A 92 10.62 4.21 -9.26
CA PHE A 92 10.14 4.53 -7.91
C PHE A 92 11.19 5.33 -7.17
N VAL A 93 10.77 6.36 -6.44
CA VAL A 93 11.67 7.26 -5.71
C VAL A 93 11.21 7.37 -4.26
N TYR A 94 12.18 7.28 -3.33
CA TYR A 94 11.98 7.56 -1.92
C TYR A 94 12.53 8.94 -1.56
N GLU A 95 11.79 9.67 -0.75
CA GLU A 95 12.14 11.01 -0.30
C GLU A 95 11.89 11.16 1.20
N HIS A 96 12.35 12.26 1.78
CA HIS A 96 12.08 12.66 3.17
C HIS A 96 12.41 11.59 4.23
N GLY A 97 13.47 10.81 3.98
CA GLY A 97 13.93 9.80 4.93
C GLY A 97 13.21 8.45 4.86
N TRP A 98 12.29 8.25 3.89
CA TRP A 98 11.72 6.94 3.64
C TRP A 98 12.78 5.98 3.10
N THR A 99 12.76 4.75 3.55
CA THR A 99 13.72 3.71 3.14
C THR A 99 13.01 2.40 2.82
N LEU A 100 13.72 1.46 2.22
CA LEU A 100 13.18 0.12 1.94
C LEU A 100 12.75 -0.62 3.22
N VAL A 101 13.40 -0.35 4.35
CA VAL A 101 13.01 -0.90 5.66
C VAL A 101 11.63 -0.38 6.08
N HIS A 102 11.37 0.91 5.89
CA HIS A 102 10.05 1.49 6.16
C HIS A 102 8.98 0.86 5.25
N SER A 103 9.27 0.68 3.96
CA SER A 103 8.38 -0.02 3.03
C SER A 103 8.14 -1.47 3.43
N PHE A 104 9.15 -2.20 3.88
CA PHE A 104 8.99 -3.56 4.37
C PHE A 104 8.03 -3.64 5.56
N ILE A 105 8.21 -2.77 6.56
CA ILE A 105 7.32 -2.67 7.72
C ILE A 105 5.91 -2.27 7.29
N PHE A 106 5.79 -1.29 6.40
CA PHE A 106 4.51 -0.85 5.86
C PHE A 106 3.78 -1.99 5.12
N ASN A 107 4.48 -2.77 4.31
CA ASN A 107 3.92 -3.91 3.60
C ASN A 107 3.39 -4.99 4.57
N ILE A 108 4.06 -5.23 5.70
CA ILE A 108 3.55 -6.13 6.74
C ILE A 108 2.18 -5.65 7.23
N PHE A 109 2.07 -4.39 7.63
CA PHE A 109 0.81 -3.80 8.08
C PHE A 109 -0.25 -3.83 6.98
N MET A 110 0.12 -3.49 5.76
CA MET A 110 -0.78 -3.48 4.61
C MET A 110 -1.43 -4.86 4.41
N PHE A 111 -0.65 -5.95 4.35
CA PHE A 111 -1.20 -7.28 4.13
C PHE A 111 -2.01 -7.81 5.32
N ILE A 112 -1.63 -7.47 6.55
CA ILE A 112 -2.43 -7.77 7.74
C ILE A 112 -3.78 -7.04 7.67
N PHE A 113 -3.77 -5.77 7.30
CA PHE A 113 -4.99 -4.95 7.19
C PHE A 113 -5.88 -5.39 6.02
N LEU A 114 -5.30 -5.85 4.90
CA LEU A 114 -6.06 -6.49 3.82
C LEU A 114 -6.91 -7.65 4.34
N ARG A 115 -6.29 -8.55 5.09
CA ARG A 115 -6.98 -9.69 5.65
C ARG A 115 -7.99 -9.28 6.71
N LEU A 116 -7.62 -8.34 7.58
CA LEU A 116 -8.51 -7.83 8.62
C LEU A 116 -9.73 -7.11 8.02
N HIS A 117 -9.54 -6.32 6.97
CA HIS A 117 -10.64 -5.63 6.29
C HIS A 117 -11.62 -6.61 5.63
N ASP A 118 -11.12 -7.68 5.02
CA ASP A 118 -11.98 -8.74 4.45
C ASP A 118 -12.87 -9.39 5.52
N GLN A 119 -12.37 -9.52 6.76
CA GLN A 119 -13.09 -10.17 7.86
C GLN A 119 -13.90 -9.19 8.71
N ARG A 120 -13.34 -8.00 9.00
CA ARG A 120 -13.88 -7.00 9.93
C ARG A 120 -13.66 -5.58 9.40
N PRO A 121 -14.39 -5.16 8.37
CA PRO A 121 -14.14 -3.90 7.67
C PRO A 121 -14.22 -2.68 8.59
N ILE A 122 -15.24 -2.58 9.44
CA ILE A 122 -15.43 -1.44 10.35
C ILE A 122 -14.27 -1.33 11.34
N LEU A 123 -13.84 -2.47 11.93
CA LEU A 123 -12.70 -2.48 12.84
C LEU A 123 -11.42 -2.01 12.15
N THR A 124 -11.19 -2.46 10.92
CA THR A 124 -10.02 -2.06 10.15
C THR A 124 -10.04 -0.58 9.83
N MET A 125 -11.18 -0.03 9.45
CA MET A 125 -11.33 1.40 9.21
C MET A 125 -10.98 2.22 10.46
N ILE A 126 -11.48 1.81 11.64
CA ILE A 126 -11.16 2.47 12.91
C ILE A 126 -9.66 2.40 13.22
N LEU A 127 -9.06 1.21 13.06
CA LEU A 127 -7.62 1.01 13.31
C LEU A 127 -6.72 1.74 12.31
N SER A 128 -7.24 2.06 11.12
CA SER A 128 -6.51 2.82 10.09
C SER A 128 -6.44 4.32 10.37
N LEU A 129 -7.38 4.87 11.14
CA LEU A 129 -7.45 6.31 11.40
C LEU A 129 -6.16 6.90 12.00
N PRO A 130 -5.50 6.27 13.00
CA PRO A 130 -4.27 6.81 13.55
C PRO A 130 -3.05 6.73 12.63
N ILE A 131 -3.06 5.87 11.61
CA ILE A 131 -1.88 5.63 10.74
C ILE A 131 -1.43 6.89 10.01
N PRO A 132 -2.28 7.66 9.31
CA PRO A 132 -1.88 8.91 8.69
C PRO A 132 -1.28 9.90 9.68
N PHE A 133 -1.87 10.03 10.87
CA PHE A 133 -1.37 10.93 11.90
C PHE A 133 0.02 10.52 12.41
N ILE A 134 0.26 9.22 12.57
CA ILE A 134 1.57 8.68 12.96
C ILE A 134 2.60 9.00 11.88
N LEU A 135 2.28 8.76 10.60
CA LEU A 135 3.19 9.06 9.48
C LEU A 135 3.47 10.56 9.37
N ILE A 136 2.44 11.40 9.48
CA ILE A 136 2.57 12.86 9.46
C ILE A 136 3.52 13.33 10.54
N LYS A 137 3.38 12.81 11.77
CA LYS A 137 4.21 13.18 12.90
C LYS A 137 5.64 12.65 12.78
N LEU A 138 5.79 11.40 12.35
CA LEU A 138 7.09 10.71 12.25
C LEU A 138 7.98 11.33 11.16
N PHE A 139 7.40 11.69 10.03
CA PHE A 139 8.11 12.24 8.88
C PHE A 139 7.92 13.77 8.71
N SER A 140 7.32 14.44 9.69
CA SER A 140 7.08 15.89 9.70
C SER A 140 6.38 16.39 8.42
N ILE A 141 5.39 15.67 7.96
CA ILE A 141 4.63 16.02 6.74
C ILE A 141 3.81 17.27 7.02
N PRO A 142 3.99 18.37 6.28
CA PRO A 142 3.20 19.59 6.46
C PRO A 142 1.75 19.32 6.03
N ILE A 143 0.81 19.51 6.96
CA ILE A 143 -0.63 19.38 6.65
C ILE A 143 -1.07 20.64 5.92
N ARG A 144 -1.86 20.46 4.88
CA ARG A 144 -2.55 21.56 4.15
C ARG A 144 -3.74 22.10 4.91
#